data_836adf13f2ab212f55a673b4265f9426
#
_entry.id   836adf13f2ab212f55a673b4265f9426
#
_cell.length_a   1.000
_cell.length_b   1.000
_cell.length_c   1.000
_cell.angle_alpha   90.00
_cell.angle_beta   90.00
_cell.angle_gamma   90.00
#
_symmetry.space_group_name_H-M   'P 1'
#
loop_
_entity.id
_entity.type
_entity.pdbx_description
1 polymer ?
#
loop_
_entity_poly.entity_id
_entity_poly.type
_entity_poly.pdbx_seq_one_letter_code
_entity_poly.pdbx_strand_id
1 'polypeptide(L)'
;MSFKEVTPQQAWEMVQQGAVLADIRDDARFTHSHPKGAFHLTNQSFLQFEELVDFDSPIIVSCYHGVSSKNVATFLVEQGYENVFSIIGGFDGWCRAELPIETAY
;
A
#
# COMPACT_ATOMS: atom_id res chain seq x y z
N MET A 1 -8.29 2.89 -17.40
CA MET A 1 -8.59 2.95 -15.97
C MET A 1 -7.42 3.56 -15.20
N SER A 2 -7.69 4.10 -14.06
CA SER A 2 -6.67 4.76 -13.25
C SER A 2 -6.89 4.45 -11.78
N PHE A 3 -5.85 4.71 -10.98
CA PHE A 3 -5.98 4.59 -9.53
C PHE A 3 -6.59 5.87 -8.94
N LYS A 4 -7.01 5.80 -7.70
CA LYS A 4 -7.51 6.94 -6.93
C LYS A 4 -6.57 7.23 -5.77
N GLU A 5 -6.65 8.45 -5.23
CA GLU A 5 -5.87 8.82 -4.06
C GLU A 5 -6.76 8.87 -2.84
N VAL A 6 -6.23 8.43 -1.70
CA VAL A 6 -6.95 8.46 -0.41
C VAL A 6 -6.05 9.04 0.66
N THR A 7 -6.67 9.64 1.67
CA THR A 7 -5.93 10.11 2.84
C THR A 7 -5.49 8.92 3.69
N PRO A 8 -4.49 9.09 4.56
CA PRO A 8 -4.11 8.02 5.49
C PRO A 8 -5.28 7.52 6.32
N GLN A 9 -6.13 8.42 6.79
CA GLN A 9 -7.29 8.05 7.59
C GLN A 9 -8.28 7.19 6.79
N GLN A 10 -8.57 7.58 5.56
CA GLN A 10 -9.42 6.78 4.67
C GLN A 10 -8.82 5.41 4.40
N ALA A 11 -7.50 5.38 4.18
CA ALA A 11 -6.79 4.12 3.94
C ALA A 11 -6.92 3.18 5.14
N TRP A 12 -6.75 3.70 6.35
CA TRP A 12 -6.90 2.89 7.56
C TRP A 12 -8.30 2.32 7.70
N GLU A 13 -9.32 3.13 7.43
CA GLU A 13 -10.70 2.66 7.46
C GLU A 13 -10.94 1.55 6.44
N MET A 14 -10.37 1.67 5.23
CA MET A 14 -10.47 0.64 4.20
C MET A 14 -9.78 -0.65 4.61
N VAL A 15 -8.61 -0.55 5.23
CA VAL A 15 -7.87 -1.72 5.73
C VAL A 15 -8.69 -2.47 6.78
N GLN A 16 -9.34 -1.72 7.67
CA GLN A 16 -10.20 -2.34 8.68
C GLN A 16 -11.40 -3.05 8.07
N GLN A 17 -11.78 -2.70 6.84
CA GLN A 17 -12.86 -3.35 6.11
C GLN A 17 -12.35 -4.44 5.16
N GLY A 18 -11.07 -4.77 5.21
CA GLY A 18 -10.50 -5.87 4.45
C GLY A 18 -9.66 -5.49 3.24
N ALA A 19 -9.41 -4.21 2.99
CA ALA A 19 -8.54 -3.79 1.88
C ALA A 19 -7.10 -4.24 2.15
N VAL A 20 -6.37 -4.53 1.07
CA VAL A 20 -4.97 -4.92 1.14
C VAL A 20 -4.11 -3.67 1.14
N LEU A 21 -3.19 -3.58 2.09
CA LEU A 21 -2.24 -2.47 2.16
C LEU A 21 -0.87 -2.97 1.70
N ALA A 22 -0.34 -2.38 0.64
CA ALA A 22 0.93 -2.77 0.04
C ALA A 22 1.95 -1.65 0.22
N ASP A 23 3.03 -1.93 0.96
CA ASP A 23 4.11 -0.99 1.17
C ASP A 23 5.25 -1.33 0.22
N ILE A 24 5.67 -0.36 -0.60
CA ILE A 24 6.67 -0.56 -1.65
C ILE A 24 8.04 -0.01 -1.31
N ARG A 25 8.26 0.42 -0.06
CA ARG A 25 9.56 0.95 0.34
C ARG A 25 10.60 -0.17 0.41
N ASP A 26 11.88 0.22 0.56
CA ASP A 26 12.97 -0.76 0.64
C ASP A 26 12.89 -1.60 1.92
N ASP A 27 13.67 -2.69 1.95
CA ASP A 27 13.66 -3.64 3.06
C ASP A 27 14.01 -2.99 4.39
N ALA A 28 15.00 -2.11 4.41
CA ALA A 28 15.46 -1.48 5.64
C ALA A 28 14.36 -0.60 6.25
N ARG A 29 13.70 0.20 5.44
CA ARG A 29 12.64 1.08 5.91
C ARG A 29 11.41 0.29 6.34
N PHE A 30 11.01 -0.71 5.55
CA PHE A 30 9.87 -1.54 5.89
C PHE A 30 10.10 -2.28 7.21
N THR A 31 11.29 -2.86 7.38
CA THR A 31 11.63 -3.62 8.59
C THR A 31 11.62 -2.71 9.81
N HIS A 32 12.13 -1.49 9.68
CA HIS A 32 12.18 -0.54 10.78
C HIS A 32 10.77 -0.21 11.29
N SER A 33 9.88 0.17 10.38
CA SER A 33 8.47 0.39 10.71
C SER A 33 7.64 0.51 9.43
N HIS A 34 6.41 0.04 9.51
CA HIS A 34 5.47 0.11 8.38
C HIS A 34 4.04 0.21 8.92
N PRO A 35 3.07 0.59 8.09
CA PRO A 35 1.68 0.61 8.53
C PRO A 35 1.24 -0.79 8.95
N LYS A 36 0.47 -0.87 10.02
CA LYS A 36 0.02 -2.15 10.56
C LYS A 36 -0.72 -2.95 9.49
N GLY A 37 -0.30 -4.20 9.31
CA GLY A 37 -0.92 -5.12 8.37
C GLY A 37 -0.44 -5.00 6.94
N ALA A 38 0.55 -4.13 6.66
CA ALA A 38 1.03 -3.93 5.30
C ALA A 38 1.79 -5.14 4.78
N PHE A 39 1.50 -5.50 3.54
CA PHE A 39 2.28 -6.48 2.78
C PHE A 39 3.45 -5.74 2.14
N HIS A 40 4.66 -6.30 2.26
CA HIS A 40 5.84 -5.68 1.63
C HIS A 40 5.90 -6.10 0.16
N LEU A 41 5.46 -5.21 -0.72
CA LEU A 41 5.39 -5.47 -2.16
C LEU A 41 6.68 -5.07 -2.83
N THR A 42 7.40 -6.06 -3.36
CA THR A 42 8.67 -5.88 -4.08
C THR A 42 8.62 -6.70 -5.37
N ASN A 43 9.65 -6.55 -6.21
CA ASN A 43 9.78 -7.39 -7.39
C ASN A 43 9.85 -8.88 -7.04
N GLN A 44 10.48 -9.20 -5.89
CA GLN A 44 10.63 -10.59 -5.44
C GLN A 44 9.33 -11.15 -4.88
N SER A 45 8.45 -10.32 -4.33
CA SER A 45 7.20 -10.78 -3.71
C SER A 45 5.98 -10.61 -4.59
N PHE A 46 6.11 -10.05 -5.79
CA PHE A 46 4.96 -9.75 -6.64
C PHE A 46 4.16 -10.99 -7.04
N LEU A 47 4.83 -12.10 -7.36
CA LEU A 47 4.12 -13.32 -7.71
C LEU A 47 3.28 -13.83 -6.53
N GLN A 48 3.84 -13.77 -5.33
CA GLN A 48 3.09 -14.14 -4.12
C GLN A 48 1.89 -13.21 -3.92
N PHE A 49 2.09 -11.91 -4.18
CA PHE A 49 1.01 -10.93 -4.08
C PHE A 49 -0.13 -11.29 -5.03
N GLU A 50 0.20 -11.63 -6.28
CA GLU A 50 -0.82 -12.02 -7.27
C GLU A 50 -1.59 -13.26 -6.85
N GLU A 51 -0.94 -14.21 -6.18
CA GLU A 51 -1.60 -15.41 -5.69
C GLU A 51 -2.55 -15.12 -4.52
N LEU A 52 -2.21 -14.14 -3.69
CA LEU A 52 -2.97 -13.84 -2.48
C LEU A 52 -4.09 -12.83 -2.68
N VAL A 53 -4.00 -11.98 -3.69
CA VAL A 53 -4.89 -10.85 -3.84
C VAL A 53 -5.70 -10.95 -5.13
N ASP A 54 -7.02 -11.01 -5.02
CA ASP A 54 -7.91 -11.06 -6.17
C ASP A 54 -7.95 -9.73 -6.91
N PHE A 55 -8.22 -9.78 -8.22
CA PHE A 55 -8.25 -8.57 -9.04
C PHE A 55 -9.33 -7.58 -8.65
N ASP A 56 -10.37 -8.00 -7.97
CA ASP A 56 -11.44 -7.10 -7.51
C ASP A 56 -11.25 -6.61 -6.07
N SER A 57 -10.21 -7.08 -5.39
CA SER A 57 -9.91 -6.63 -4.02
C SER A 57 -9.40 -5.20 -4.01
N PRO A 58 -9.84 -4.36 -3.08
CA PRO A 58 -9.26 -3.03 -2.93
C PRO A 58 -7.80 -3.13 -2.48
N ILE A 59 -6.92 -2.43 -3.18
CA ILE A 59 -5.49 -2.40 -2.89
C ILE A 59 -5.05 -0.97 -2.66
N ILE A 60 -4.38 -0.73 -1.54
CA ILE A 60 -3.85 0.59 -1.21
C ILE A 60 -2.34 0.52 -1.24
N VAL A 61 -1.71 1.36 -2.06
CA VAL A 61 -0.25 1.38 -2.22
C VAL A 61 0.33 2.50 -1.38
N SER A 62 1.34 2.18 -0.58
CA SER A 62 2.04 3.13 0.28
C SER A 62 3.51 3.19 -0.06
N CYS A 63 4.06 4.40 -0.18
CA CYS A 63 5.50 4.64 -0.26
C CYS A 63 5.88 5.63 0.83
N TYR A 64 7.04 6.32 0.71
CA TYR A 64 7.46 7.23 1.76
C TYR A 64 6.63 8.52 1.78
N HIS A 65 6.51 9.20 0.62
CA HIS A 65 5.85 10.52 0.53
C HIS A 65 4.64 10.56 -0.40
N GLY A 66 4.22 9.42 -0.96
CA GLY A 66 3.08 9.40 -1.87
C GLY A 66 3.42 9.69 -3.32
N VAL A 67 4.69 9.61 -3.70
CA VAL A 67 5.14 9.87 -5.07
C VAL A 67 5.35 8.55 -5.83
N SER A 68 6.23 7.69 -5.33
CA SER A 68 6.55 6.40 -5.97
C SER A 68 5.35 5.45 -6.01
N SER A 69 4.46 5.54 -5.01
CA SER A 69 3.26 4.71 -4.96
C SER A 69 2.35 4.93 -6.16
N LYS A 70 2.38 6.11 -6.76
CA LYS A 70 1.55 6.39 -7.94
C LYS A 70 1.99 5.55 -9.14
N ASN A 71 3.30 5.37 -9.33
CA ASN A 71 3.81 4.53 -10.40
C ASN A 71 3.44 3.06 -10.21
N VAL A 72 3.54 2.58 -8.99
CA VAL A 72 3.17 1.18 -8.68
C VAL A 72 1.65 1.00 -8.79
N ALA A 73 0.87 1.98 -8.35
CA ALA A 73 -0.58 1.92 -8.50
C ALA A 73 -0.97 1.83 -9.97
N THR A 74 -0.34 2.63 -10.84
CA THR A 74 -0.57 2.57 -12.27
C THR A 74 -0.22 1.18 -12.83
N PHE A 75 0.93 0.64 -12.41
CA PHE A 75 1.34 -0.69 -12.82
C PHE A 75 0.29 -1.74 -12.44
N LEU A 76 -0.22 -1.69 -11.22
CA LEU A 76 -1.24 -2.64 -10.77
C LEU A 76 -2.53 -2.53 -11.58
N VAL A 77 -2.96 -1.31 -11.90
CA VAL A 77 -4.12 -1.10 -12.77
C VAL A 77 -3.89 -1.76 -14.13
N GLU A 78 -2.69 -1.61 -14.68
CA GLU A 78 -2.33 -2.21 -15.98
C GLU A 78 -2.28 -3.74 -15.91
N GLN A 79 -2.01 -4.29 -14.75
CA GLN A 79 -2.03 -5.75 -14.54
C GLN A 79 -3.44 -6.32 -14.40
N GLY A 80 -4.46 -5.47 -14.30
CA GLY A 80 -5.85 -5.91 -14.22
C GLY A 80 -6.53 -5.71 -12.88
N TYR A 81 -5.84 -5.15 -11.90
CA TYR A 81 -6.46 -4.86 -10.60
C TYR A 81 -7.44 -3.69 -10.77
N GLU A 82 -8.66 -3.86 -10.26
CA GLU A 82 -9.77 -2.95 -10.56
C GLU A 82 -9.94 -1.82 -9.55
N ASN A 83 -9.48 -2.01 -8.32
CA ASN A 83 -9.69 -1.06 -7.24
C ASN A 83 -8.37 -0.71 -6.57
N VAL A 84 -7.61 0.19 -7.20
CA VAL A 84 -6.27 0.55 -6.74
C VAL A 84 -6.26 1.99 -6.24
N PHE A 85 -5.60 2.20 -5.09
CA PHE A 85 -5.51 3.49 -4.42
C PHE A 85 -4.06 3.77 -4.03
N SER A 86 -3.71 5.06 -3.94
CA SER A 86 -2.41 5.51 -3.45
C SER A 86 -2.65 6.41 -2.24
N ILE A 87 -1.85 6.25 -1.18
CA ILE A 87 -1.99 7.07 0.03
C ILE A 87 -1.34 8.43 -0.19
N ILE A 88 -2.12 9.49 -0.02
CA ILE A 88 -1.61 10.85 -0.04
C ILE A 88 -0.61 11.02 1.11
N GLY A 89 0.61 11.46 0.80
CA GLY A 89 1.65 11.63 1.80
C GLY A 89 2.36 10.35 2.22
N GLY A 90 1.92 9.20 1.73
CA GLY A 90 2.57 7.92 1.98
C GLY A 90 2.72 7.58 3.46
N PHE A 91 3.81 6.90 3.82
CA PHE A 91 4.08 6.51 5.20
C PHE A 91 4.31 7.73 6.11
N ASP A 92 4.92 8.79 5.58
CA ASP A 92 5.10 10.03 6.34
C ASP A 92 3.73 10.58 6.77
N GLY A 93 2.77 10.64 5.83
CA GLY A 93 1.40 11.06 6.16
C GLY A 93 0.69 10.13 7.13
N TRP A 94 0.95 8.82 7.00
CA TRP A 94 0.42 7.82 7.91
C TRP A 94 0.87 8.09 9.36
N CYS A 95 2.16 8.35 9.54
CA CYS A 95 2.73 8.65 10.86
C CYS A 95 2.23 9.96 11.42
N ARG A 96 2.09 10.99 10.58
CA ARG A 96 1.55 12.29 11.03
C ARG A 96 0.11 12.17 11.50
N ALA A 97 -0.64 11.25 10.92
CA ALA A 97 -2.02 10.97 11.32
C ALA A 97 -2.08 10.08 12.57
N GLU A 98 -0.92 9.68 13.10
CA GLU A 98 -0.81 8.85 14.30
C GLU A 98 -1.54 7.51 14.17
N LEU A 99 -1.53 6.93 12.97
CA LEU A 99 -2.16 5.66 12.71
C LEU A 99 -1.24 4.50 13.10
N PRO A 100 -1.80 3.30 13.34
CA PRO A 100 -1.00 2.16 13.85
C PRO A 100 0.13 1.75 12.91
N ILE A 101 1.29 1.49 13.51
CA ILE A 101 2.46 0.98 12.81
C ILE A 101 2.96 -0.27 13.53
N GLU A 102 3.78 -1.05 12.85
CA GLU A 102 4.44 -2.20 13.43
C GLU A 102 5.85 -2.32 12.85
N THR A 103 6.67 -3.14 13.51
CA THR A 103 8.05 -3.38 13.10
C THR A 103 8.18 -4.85 12.71
N ALA A 104 9.17 -5.15 11.87
CA ALA A 104 9.38 -6.51 11.37
C ALA A 104 10.73 -7.10 11.80
N TYR A 105 11.28 -6.62 12.92
CA TYR A 105 12.48 -7.24 13.47
C TYR A 105 12.29 -7.79 14.85
#